data_6ddbae556c4debcb3e4a24a99867ccfd
#
_entry.id   6ddbae556c4debcb3e4a24a99867ccfd
#
_cell.length_a   1.000
_cell.length_b   1.000
_cell.length_c   1.000
_cell.angle_alpha   90.00
_cell.angle_beta   90.00
_cell.angle_gamma   90.00
#
_symmetry.space_group_name_H-M   'P 1'
#
loop_
_entity.id
_entity.type
_entity.pdbx_description
1 polymer ?
#
loop_
_entity_poly.entity_id
_entity_poly.type
_entity_poly.pdbx_seq_one_letter_code
_entity_poly.pdbx_strand_id
1 'polypeptide(L)'
;KKLSRRVLAEVAGVSQRYLAQIEVGKGNVSVGILNRVACALDSSLLKLLGGVEPADKFSEIFSAAPMETQNAVLQLLSIPDKKKRIALLGLRGAGKSTLGKQAAAILDIPFIELNDVVERLAALPVSEIIALYGPDGYRKLEADALTDVLAKHDRCILAVAGGIVTNREIYNRLINRFHTIWVQAS
;
A
#
# COMPACT_ATOMS: atom_id res chain seq x y z
N LYS A 1 -7.45 25.39 16.42
CA LYS A 1 -6.82 25.61 17.75
C LYS A 1 -6.86 27.11 18.07
N LYS A 2 -7.41 27.51 19.22
CA LYS A 2 -7.27 28.90 19.71
C LYS A 2 -5.90 29.03 20.39
N LEU A 3 -4.84 29.28 19.60
CA LEU A 3 -3.54 29.63 20.15
C LEU A 3 -3.45 31.15 20.40
N SER A 4 -2.86 31.55 21.53
CA SER A 4 -2.56 32.98 21.74
C SER A 4 -1.44 33.38 20.77
N ARG A 5 -1.42 34.67 20.35
CA ARG A 5 -0.36 35.19 19.47
C ARG A 5 1.06 34.97 20.06
N ARG A 6 1.21 35.02 21.37
CA ARG A 6 2.48 34.77 22.04
C ARG A 6 2.96 33.32 21.81
N VAL A 7 2.08 32.36 22.04
CA VAL A 7 2.40 30.93 21.85
C VAL A 7 2.68 30.62 20.40
N LEU A 8 1.88 31.16 19.48
CA LEU A 8 2.09 30.97 18.03
C LEU A 8 3.43 31.56 17.59
N ALA A 9 3.78 32.75 18.05
CA ALA A 9 5.06 33.40 17.74
C ALA A 9 6.24 32.57 18.24
N GLU A 10 6.16 32.02 19.45
CA GLU A 10 7.18 31.17 20.06
C GLU A 10 7.35 29.85 19.25
N VAL A 11 6.28 29.14 18.97
CA VAL A 11 6.32 27.87 18.24
C VAL A 11 6.78 28.06 16.78
N ALA A 12 6.35 29.13 16.13
CA ALA A 12 6.77 29.45 14.76
C ALA A 12 8.19 30.05 14.67
N GLY A 13 8.82 30.41 15.82
CA GLY A 13 10.14 31.03 15.85
C GLY A 13 10.16 32.42 15.22
N VAL A 14 9.10 33.22 15.45
CA VAL A 14 8.97 34.61 14.96
C VAL A 14 8.62 35.55 16.09
N SER A 15 8.91 36.86 15.93
CA SER A 15 8.51 37.83 16.97
C SER A 15 6.99 38.09 16.91
N GLN A 16 6.38 38.39 18.07
CA GLN A 16 4.96 38.75 18.14
C GLN A 16 4.62 39.96 17.27
N ARG A 17 5.55 40.95 17.21
CA ARG A 17 5.40 42.13 16.36
C ARG A 17 5.37 41.76 14.88
N TYR A 18 6.22 40.83 14.45
CA TYR A 18 6.28 40.37 13.07
C TYR A 18 5.03 39.57 12.71
N LEU A 19 4.55 38.73 13.61
CA LEU A 19 3.30 38.00 13.41
C LEU A 19 2.11 38.95 13.26
N ALA A 20 2.03 40.01 14.08
CA ALA A 20 1.01 41.05 13.94
C ALA A 20 1.07 41.78 12.59
N GLN A 21 2.26 42.01 12.03
CA GLN A 21 2.42 42.61 10.72
C GLN A 21 1.93 41.68 9.60
N ILE A 22 2.16 40.37 9.75
CA ILE A 22 1.63 39.35 8.82
C ILE A 22 0.10 39.38 8.83
N GLU A 23 -0.51 39.37 10.02
CA GLU A 23 -1.98 39.37 10.20
C GLU A 23 -2.65 40.61 9.56
N VAL A 24 -1.97 41.74 9.55
CA VAL A 24 -2.47 43.01 8.97
C VAL A 24 -2.11 43.12 7.46
N GLY A 25 -1.38 42.15 6.90
CA GLY A 25 -0.95 42.18 5.50
C GLY A 25 0.13 43.23 5.18
N LYS A 26 0.83 43.78 6.20
CA LYS A 26 1.88 44.80 6.02
C LYS A 26 3.31 44.24 6.02
N GLY A 27 3.48 42.95 6.12
CA GLY A 27 4.80 42.30 6.18
C GLY A 27 5.21 41.71 4.83
N ASN A 28 6.47 41.89 4.44
CA ASN A 28 7.05 41.11 3.35
C ASN A 28 7.51 39.78 3.93
N VAL A 29 6.69 38.73 3.77
CA VAL A 29 6.87 37.44 4.42
C VAL A 29 7.46 36.42 3.46
N SER A 30 8.58 35.81 3.85
CA SER A 30 9.12 34.71 3.06
C SER A 30 8.23 33.45 3.18
N VAL A 31 8.21 32.62 2.11
CA VAL A 31 7.49 31.33 2.10
C VAL A 31 7.93 30.43 3.25
N GLY A 32 9.23 30.47 3.64
CA GLY A 32 9.73 29.68 4.75
C GLY A 32 9.13 30.09 6.11
N ILE A 33 8.87 31.38 6.32
CA ILE A 33 8.21 31.86 7.55
C ILE A 33 6.74 31.48 7.54
N LEU A 34 6.04 31.65 6.42
CA LEU A 34 4.63 31.23 6.28
C LEU A 34 4.47 29.74 6.54
N ASN A 35 5.40 28.92 6.05
CA ASN A 35 5.37 27.49 6.31
C ASN A 35 5.55 27.14 7.79
N ARG A 36 6.45 27.82 8.51
CA ARG A 36 6.61 27.64 9.97
C ARG A 36 5.36 28.04 10.74
N VAL A 37 4.71 29.12 10.34
CA VAL A 37 3.43 29.55 10.95
C VAL A 37 2.32 28.54 10.66
N ALA A 38 2.25 28.01 9.44
CA ALA A 38 1.29 26.97 9.07
C ALA A 38 1.50 25.71 9.92
N CYS A 39 2.74 25.21 10.03
CA CYS A 39 3.08 24.06 10.89
C CYS A 39 2.71 24.31 12.35
N ALA A 40 2.98 25.50 12.89
CA ALA A 40 2.62 25.86 14.28
C ALA A 40 1.10 25.86 14.51
N LEU A 41 0.32 26.13 13.46
CA LEU A 41 -1.14 26.06 13.46
C LEU A 41 -1.69 24.66 13.17
N ASP A 42 -0.83 23.67 12.95
CA ASP A 42 -1.22 22.32 12.55
C ASP A 42 -1.97 22.33 11.21
N SER A 43 -1.50 23.15 10.28
CA SER A 43 -2.13 23.41 8.99
C SER A 43 -1.06 23.40 7.88
N SER A 44 -1.51 23.32 6.63
CA SER A 44 -0.60 23.45 5.50
C SER A 44 -0.42 24.90 5.05
N LEU A 45 0.66 25.15 4.33
CA LEU A 45 0.90 26.46 3.71
C LEU A 45 -0.22 26.79 2.69
N LEU A 46 -0.70 25.79 1.96
CA LEU A 46 -1.79 25.94 0.98
C LEU A 46 -3.06 26.46 1.67
N LYS A 47 -3.45 25.84 2.78
CA LYS A 47 -4.62 26.23 3.57
C LYS A 47 -4.47 27.61 4.21
N LEU A 48 -3.26 27.95 4.67
CA LEU A 48 -2.96 29.26 5.21
C LEU A 48 -3.12 30.38 4.15
N LEU A 49 -2.84 30.08 2.89
CA LEU A 49 -2.99 30.98 1.74
C LEU A 49 -4.39 30.98 1.12
N GLY A 50 -5.37 30.33 1.77
CA GLY A 50 -6.74 30.27 1.26
C GLY A 50 -6.96 29.22 0.17
N GLY A 51 -5.98 28.35 -0.08
CA GLY A 51 -6.13 27.21 -0.98
C GLY A 51 -6.89 26.05 -0.32
N VAL A 52 -7.49 25.20 -1.14
CA VAL A 52 -8.18 23.98 -0.69
C VAL A 52 -7.24 22.80 -0.86
N GLU A 53 -7.03 22.05 0.22
CA GLU A 53 -6.25 20.81 0.15
C GLU A 53 -6.95 19.81 -0.78
N PRO A 54 -6.17 19.05 -1.58
CA PRO A 54 -6.75 17.99 -2.41
C PRO A 54 -7.61 17.00 -1.63
N ALA A 55 -7.22 16.68 -0.39
CA ALA A 55 -7.98 15.82 0.50
C ALA A 55 -9.31 16.45 0.95
N ASP A 56 -9.32 17.74 1.28
CA ASP A 56 -10.55 18.46 1.66
C ASP A 56 -11.53 18.53 0.47
N LYS A 57 -11.01 18.84 -0.74
CA LYS A 57 -11.79 18.85 -1.97
C LYS A 57 -12.34 17.47 -2.32
N PHE A 58 -11.52 16.42 -2.16
CA PHE A 58 -11.99 15.05 -2.35
C PHE A 58 -13.10 14.70 -1.37
N SER A 59 -12.94 15.03 -0.09
CA SER A 59 -13.93 14.77 0.95
C SER A 59 -15.26 15.46 0.68
N GLU A 60 -15.22 16.70 0.20
CA GLU A 60 -16.41 17.45 -0.18
C GLU A 60 -17.14 16.80 -1.37
N ILE A 61 -16.40 16.50 -2.45
CA ILE A 61 -16.96 15.83 -3.64
C ILE A 61 -17.50 14.45 -3.28
N PHE A 62 -16.75 13.68 -2.50
CA PHE A 62 -17.14 12.33 -2.07
C PHE A 62 -18.41 12.36 -1.23
N SER A 63 -18.52 13.28 -0.26
CA SER A 63 -19.69 13.40 0.60
C SER A 63 -20.95 13.88 -0.15
N ALA A 64 -20.79 14.65 -1.22
CA ALA A 64 -21.86 15.11 -2.08
C ALA A 64 -22.31 14.06 -3.12
N ALA A 65 -21.51 13.02 -3.36
CA ALA A 65 -21.82 11.99 -4.35
C ALA A 65 -22.96 11.06 -3.87
N PRO A 66 -23.75 10.48 -4.79
CA PRO A 66 -24.72 9.45 -4.45
C PRO A 66 -24.08 8.26 -3.72
N MET A 67 -24.85 7.61 -2.83
CA MET A 67 -24.38 6.48 -2.01
C MET A 67 -23.80 5.35 -2.86
N GLU A 68 -24.37 5.08 -4.02
CA GLU A 68 -23.87 4.09 -4.97
C GLU A 68 -22.46 4.43 -5.46
N THR A 69 -22.22 5.69 -5.81
CA THR A 69 -20.90 6.20 -6.22
C THR A 69 -19.92 6.15 -5.06
N GLN A 70 -20.32 6.54 -3.84
CA GLN A 70 -19.49 6.44 -2.65
C GLN A 70 -19.05 4.99 -2.40
N ASN A 71 -19.98 4.04 -2.47
CA ASN A 71 -19.68 2.61 -2.31
C ASN A 71 -18.73 2.08 -3.38
N ALA A 72 -18.90 2.47 -4.65
CA ALA A 72 -18.01 2.10 -5.73
C ALA A 72 -16.58 2.64 -5.51
N VAL A 73 -16.46 3.91 -5.08
CA VAL A 73 -15.17 4.52 -4.74
C VAL A 73 -14.54 3.81 -3.54
N LEU A 74 -15.30 3.50 -2.48
CA LEU A 74 -14.80 2.75 -1.34
C LEU A 74 -14.33 1.35 -1.72
N GLN A 75 -15.02 0.66 -2.63
CA GLN A 75 -14.57 -0.62 -3.17
C GLN A 75 -13.25 -0.48 -3.96
N LEU A 76 -13.10 0.56 -4.78
CA LEU A 76 -11.86 0.83 -5.52
C LEU A 76 -10.70 1.21 -4.60
N LEU A 77 -10.99 1.98 -3.53
CA LEU A 77 -10.01 2.42 -2.53
C LEU A 77 -9.81 1.40 -1.41
N SER A 78 -10.68 0.39 -1.28
CA SER A 78 -10.46 -0.67 -0.30
C SER A 78 -9.17 -1.40 -0.64
N ILE A 79 -8.11 -1.01 0.03
CA ILE A 79 -6.88 -1.79 0.08
C ILE A 79 -7.29 -3.09 0.75
N PRO A 80 -7.27 -4.23 0.05
CA PRO A 80 -7.60 -5.49 0.67
C PRO A 80 -6.75 -5.67 1.91
N ASP A 81 -7.38 -6.08 2.98
CA ASP A 81 -6.73 -6.24 4.26
C ASP A 81 -5.55 -7.22 4.13
N LYS A 82 -4.34 -6.65 3.98
CA LYS A 82 -3.10 -7.43 3.90
C LYS A 82 -2.89 -8.29 5.14
N LYS A 83 -3.50 -7.93 6.26
CA LYS A 83 -3.32 -8.60 7.56
C LYS A 83 -3.75 -10.07 7.55
N LYS A 84 -4.48 -10.49 6.53
CA LYS A 84 -5.00 -11.86 6.42
C LYS A 84 -4.18 -12.77 5.50
N ARG A 85 -3.28 -12.21 4.67
CA ARG A 85 -2.50 -12.98 3.69
C ARG A 85 -1.01 -12.73 3.85
N ILE A 86 -0.22 -13.80 3.87
CA ILE A 86 1.23 -13.75 3.98
C ILE A 86 1.82 -14.43 2.74
N ALA A 87 2.77 -13.78 2.06
CA ALA A 87 3.52 -14.38 0.96
C ALA A 87 4.96 -14.60 1.35
N LEU A 88 5.45 -15.81 1.16
CA LEU A 88 6.83 -16.20 1.39
C LEU A 88 7.61 -16.15 0.07
N LEU A 89 8.56 -15.23 0.00
CA LEU A 89 9.49 -15.05 -1.13
C LEU A 89 10.88 -15.59 -0.75
N GLY A 90 11.68 -15.94 -1.73
CA GLY A 90 13.05 -16.39 -1.50
C GLY A 90 13.46 -17.42 -2.53
N LEU A 91 14.75 -17.74 -2.57
CA LEU A 91 15.33 -18.68 -3.51
C LEU A 91 14.76 -20.10 -3.34
N ARG A 92 14.94 -20.93 -4.37
CA ARG A 92 14.64 -22.36 -4.29
C ARG A 92 15.50 -23.00 -3.20
N GLY A 93 14.93 -23.85 -2.37
CA GLY A 93 15.63 -24.47 -1.24
C GLY A 93 15.76 -23.62 0.03
N ALA A 94 15.30 -22.36 0.05
CA ALA A 94 15.39 -21.49 1.24
C ALA A 94 14.45 -21.87 2.41
N GLY A 95 13.70 -22.97 2.30
CA GLY A 95 12.84 -23.46 3.39
C GLY A 95 11.42 -22.84 3.42
N LYS A 96 10.99 -22.13 2.38
CA LYS A 96 9.65 -21.50 2.31
C LYS A 96 8.52 -22.46 2.61
N SER A 97 8.53 -23.63 1.97
CA SER A 97 7.47 -24.64 2.13
C SER A 97 7.44 -25.21 3.54
N THR A 98 8.61 -25.49 4.13
CA THR A 98 8.72 -26.01 5.50
C THR A 98 8.22 -24.97 6.51
N LEU A 99 8.74 -23.74 6.42
CA LEU A 99 8.35 -22.64 7.30
C LEU A 99 6.86 -22.29 7.11
N GLY A 100 6.40 -22.26 5.87
CA GLY A 100 5.02 -21.92 5.53
C GLY A 100 4.02 -22.92 6.07
N LYS A 101 4.30 -24.23 5.96
CA LYS A 101 3.44 -25.28 6.51
C LYS A 101 3.38 -25.22 8.04
N GLN A 102 4.52 -25.01 8.71
CA GLN A 102 4.56 -24.87 10.17
C GLN A 102 3.79 -23.64 10.66
N ALA A 103 4.04 -22.47 10.02
CA ALA A 103 3.32 -21.24 10.36
C ALA A 103 1.81 -21.34 10.08
N ALA A 104 1.42 -21.96 8.99
CA ALA A 104 0.02 -22.18 8.63
C ALA A 104 -0.71 -23.06 9.67
N ALA A 105 -0.05 -24.13 10.14
CA ALA A 105 -0.58 -24.98 11.21
C ALA A 105 -0.76 -24.23 12.53
N ILE A 106 0.20 -23.36 12.89
CA ILE A 106 0.12 -22.55 14.13
C ILE A 106 -1.00 -21.50 14.05
N LEU A 107 -1.18 -20.89 12.87
CA LEU A 107 -2.14 -19.80 12.64
C LEU A 107 -3.54 -20.31 12.26
N ASP A 108 -3.70 -21.60 12.07
CA ASP A 108 -4.93 -22.25 11.60
C ASP A 108 -5.46 -21.59 10.29
N ILE A 109 -4.55 -21.50 9.28
CA ILE A 109 -4.85 -20.94 7.95
C ILE A 109 -4.26 -21.85 6.86
N PRO A 110 -4.81 -21.80 5.62
CA PRO A 110 -4.30 -22.61 4.52
C PRO A 110 -2.86 -22.23 4.14
N PHE A 111 -2.03 -23.26 3.86
CA PHE A 111 -0.76 -23.12 3.18
C PHE A 111 -0.93 -23.47 1.69
N ILE A 112 -0.42 -22.64 0.80
CA ILE A 112 -0.57 -22.77 -0.64
C ILE A 112 0.80 -22.58 -1.31
N GLU A 113 1.17 -23.51 -2.19
CA GLU A 113 2.27 -23.33 -3.13
C GLU A 113 1.69 -22.76 -4.44
N LEU A 114 2.20 -21.62 -4.92
CA LEU A 114 1.68 -21.03 -6.16
C LEU A 114 1.89 -21.96 -7.35
N ASN A 115 3.01 -22.68 -7.39
CA ASN A 115 3.29 -23.66 -8.45
C ASN A 115 2.26 -24.78 -8.51
N ASP A 116 1.78 -25.29 -7.36
CA ASP A 116 0.75 -26.34 -7.35
C ASP A 116 -0.57 -25.81 -7.93
N VAL A 117 -0.85 -24.52 -7.74
CA VAL A 117 -2.01 -23.87 -8.35
C VAL A 117 -1.83 -23.72 -9.85
N VAL A 118 -0.63 -23.34 -10.32
CA VAL A 118 -0.29 -23.27 -11.74
C VAL A 118 -0.46 -24.63 -12.40
N GLU A 119 0.11 -25.69 -11.83
CA GLU A 119 0.02 -27.06 -12.35
C GLU A 119 -1.42 -27.56 -12.41
N ARG A 120 -2.21 -27.24 -11.38
CA ARG A 120 -3.64 -27.59 -11.36
C ARG A 120 -4.43 -26.87 -12.45
N LEU A 121 -4.16 -25.58 -12.70
CA LEU A 121 -4.85 -24.80 -13.73
C LEU A 121 -4.48 -25.24 -15.14
N ALA A 122 -3.21 -25.58 -15.35
CA ALA A 122 -2.71 -26.03 -16.65
C ALA A 122 -2.93 -27.52 -16.91
N ALA A 123 -3.23 -28.31 -15.86
CA ALA A 123 -3.23 -29.77 -15.87
C ALA A 123 -1.90 -30.38 -16.35
N LEU A 124 -0.79 -29.67 -16.16
CA LEU A 124 0.56 -30.03 -16.59
C LEU A 124 1.58 -29.62 -15.51
N PRO A 125 2.69 -30.36 -15.36
CA PRO A 125 3.79 -29.95 -14.48
C PRO A 125 4.48 -28.66 -14.98
N VAL A 126 5.04 -27.87 -14.09
CA VAL A 126 5.72 -26.60 -14.45
C VAL A 126 6.81 -26.81 -15.51
N SER A 127 7.54 -27.93 -15.45
CA SER A 127 8.58 -28.26 -16.45
C SER A 127 8.02 -28.39 -17.86
N GLU A 128 6.86 -29.02 -18.01
CA GLU A 128 6.19 -29.18 -19.31
C GLU A 128 5.55 -27.86 -19.77
N ILE A 129 4.99 -27.09 -18.85
CA ILE A 129 4.46 -25.75 -19.16
C ILE A 129 5.56 -24.88 -19.78
N ILE A 130 6.75 -24.85 -19.16
CA ILE A 130 7.88 -24.07 -19.66
C ILE A 130 8.39 -24.63 -21.00
N ALA A 131 8.41 -25.93 -21.16
CA ALA A 131 8.84 -26.55 -22.42
C ALA A 131 7.88 -26.26 -23.59
N LEU A 132 6.56 -26.25 -23.34
CA LEU A 132 5.53 -26.08 -24.37
C LEU A 132 5.20 -24.60 -24.64
N TYR A 133 5.10 -23.80 -23.62
CA TYR A 133 4.61 -22.41 -23.72
C TYR A 133 5.68 -21.36 -23.45
N GLY A 134 6.90 -21.79 -23.10
CA GLY A 134 8.01 -20.91 -22.76
C GLY A 134 7.83 -20.17 -21.43
N PRO A 135 8.81 -19.34 -21.05
CA PRO A 135 8.75 -18.54 -19.81
C PRO A 135 7.56 -17.57 -19.77
N ASP A 136 7.17 -16.99 -20.91
CA ASP A 136 6.07 -16.05 -20.99
C ASP A 136 4.71 -16.72 -20.78
N GLY A 137 4.52 -17.92 -21.32
CA GLY A 137 3.33 -18.72 -21.06
C GLY A 137 3.20 -19.11 -19.60
N TYR A 138 4.31 -19.52 -18.98
CA TYR A 138 4.33 -19.77 -17.53
C TYR A 138 3.97 -18.52 -16.72
N ARG A 139 4.47 -17.32 -17.10
CA ARG A 139 4.14 -16.05 -16.42
C ARG A 139 2.65 -15.71 -16.46
N LYS A 140 1.97 -15.99 -17.57
CA LYS A 140 0.51 -15.81 -17.66
C LYS A 140 -0.22 -16.72 -16.67
N LEU A 141 0.13 -18.01 -16.66
CA LEU A 141 -0.45 -18.98 -15.74
C LEU A 141 -0.15 -18.64 -14.26
N GLU A 142 1.04 -18.09 -13.97
CA GLU A 142 1.40 -17.61 -12.63
C GLU A 142 0.50 -16.41 -12.19
N ALA A 143 0.15 -15.51 -13.12
CA ALA A 143 -0.78 -14.41 -12.88
C ALA A 143 -2.23 -14.90 -12.65
N ASP A 144 -2.66 -15.88 -13.41
CA ASP A 144 -3.98 -16.52 -13.28
C ASP A 144 -4.08 -17.30 -11.96
N ALA A 145 -3.02 -18.03 -11.60
CA ALA A 145 -2.93 -18.73 -10.33
C ALA A 145 -3.00 -17.78 -9.13
N LEU A 146 -2.30 -16.64 -9.18
CA LEU A 146 -2.40 -15.61 -8.15
C LEU A 146 -3.83 -15.05 -8.04
N THR A 147 -4.52 -14.87 -9.18
CA THR A 147 -5.91 -14.43 -9.22
C THR A 147 -6.84 -15.46 -8.57
N ASP A 148 -6.66 -16.75 -8.87
CA ASP A 148 -7.42 -17.85 -8.28
C ASP A 148 -7.24 -17.91 -6.75
N VAL A 149 -6.00 -17.77 -6.25
CA VAL A 149 -5.69 -17.72 -4.81
C VAL A 149 -6.38 -16.53 -4.15
N LEU A 150 -6.31 -15.34 -4.76
CA LEU A 150 -6.94 -14.12 -4.22
C LEU A 150 -8.46 -14.22 -4.14
N ALA A 151 -9.08 -14.93 -5.10
CA ALA A 151 -10.53 -15.12 -5.14
C ALA A 151 -11.03 -16.16 -4.12
N LYS A 152 -10.22 -17.17 -3.82
CA LYS A 152 -10.63 -18.30 -2.96
C LYS A 152 -10.22 -18.17 -1.50
N HIS A 153 -9.20 -17.36 -1.20
CA HIS A 153 -8.62 -17.33 0.13
C HIS A 153 -8.47 -15.90 0.66
N ASP A 154 -9.26 -15.55 1.66
CA ASP A 154 -9.13 -14.29 2.40
C ASP A 154 -7.97 -14.33 3.40
N ARG A 155 -7.60 -15.53 3.87
CA ARG A 155 -6.51 -15.80 4.80
C ARG A 155 -5.70 -16.97 4.28
N CYS A 156 -4.42 -16.80 4.08
CA CYS A 156 -3.52 -17.89 3.68
C CYS A 156 -2.05 -17.52 3.85
N ILE A 157 -1.19 -18.55 3.85
CA ILE A 157 0.24 -18.40 3.58
C ILE A 157 0.50 -18.93 2.18
N LEU A 158 1.04 -18.08 1.31
CA LEU A 158 1.36 -18.37 -0.07
C LEU A 158 2.88 -18.46 -0.25
N ALA A 159 3.39 -19.59 -0.65
CA ALA A 159 4.80 -19.71 -1.08
C ALA A 159 4.87 -19.46 -2.60
N VAL A 160 5.80 -18.57 -3.01
CA VAL A 160 6.00 -18.22 -4.41
C VAL A 160 7.43 -18.53 -4.86
N ALA A 161 7.61 -18.77 -6.15
CA ALA A 161 8.93 -18.96 -6.74
C ALA A 161 9.76 -17.68 -6.65
N GLY A 162 11.08 -17.81 -6.42
CA GLY A 162 11.98 -16.65 -6.34
C GLY A 162 12.01 -15.79 -7.60
N GLY A 163 11.71 -16.38 -8.76
CA GLY A 163 11.63 -15.67 -10.04
C GLY A 163 10.44 -14.72 -10.18
N ILE A 164 9.45 -14.74 -9.28
CA ILE A 164 8.25 -13.89 -9.37
C ILE A 164 8.61 -12.38 -9.35
N VAL A 165 9.72 -12.02 -8.72
CA VAL A 165 10.22 -10.63 -8.64
C VAL A 165 10.60 -10.06 -10.00
N THR A 166 10.90 -10.89 -11.00
CA THR A 166 11.23 -10.44 -12.36
C THR A 166 10.01 -10.01 -13.16
N ASN A 167 8.81 -10.48 -12.78
CA ASN A 167 7.56 -10.01 -13.35
C ASN A 167 6.98 -8.89 -12.50
N ARG A 168 7.19 -7.66 -12.93
CA ARG A 168 6.82 -6.44 -12.19
C ARG A 168 5.33 -6.35 -11.89
N GLU A 169 4.49 -6.81 -12.81
CA GLU A 169 3.03 -6.76 -12.64
C GLU A 169 2.57 -7.72 -11.53
N ILE A 170 2.98 -8.99 -11.61
CA ILE A 170 2.62 -10.00 -10.61
C ILE A 170 3.21 -9.63 -9.25
N TYR A 171 4.47 -9.17 -9.23
CA TYR A 171 5.12 -8.73 -8.01
C TYR A 171 4.40 -7.56 -7.34
N ASN A 172 3.98 -6.54 -8.11
CA ASN A 172 3.19 -5.42 -7.58
C ASN A 172 1.84 -5.88 -7.02
N ARG A 173 1.16 -6.81 -7.69
CA ARG A 173 -0.07 -7.40 -7.17
C ARG A 173 0.17 -8.14 -5.86
N LEU A 174 1.27 -8.88 -5.77
CA LEU A 174 1.64 -9.62 -4.57
C LEU A 174 1.89 -8.68 -3.38
N ILE A 175 2.76 -7.68 -3.53
CA ILE A 175 3.09 -6.74 -2.44
C ILE A 175 1.90 -5.88 -2.00
N ASN A 176 0.94 -5.66 -2.90
CA ASN A 176 -0.28 -4.91 -2.58
C ASN A 176 -1.34 -5.74 -1.88
N ARG A 177 -1.33 -7.07 -2.02
CA ARG A 177 -2.38 -7.97 -1.53
C ARG A 177 -1.92 -8.88 -0.39
N PHE A 178 -0.63 -8.98 -0.14
CA PHE A 178 -0.02 -9.83 0.88
C PHE A 178 0.96 -9.07 1.76
N HIS A 179 1.16 -9.52 3.00
CA HIS A 179 2.36 -9.23 3.76
C HIS A 179 3.47 -10.13 3.23
N THR A 180 4.53 -9.54 2.70
CA THR A 180 5.61 -10.28 2.08
C THR A 180 6.75 -10.50 3.06
N ILE A 181 7.23 -11.74 3.15
CA ILE A 181 8.37 -12.14 3.98
C ILE A 181 9.42 -12.75 3.07
N TRP A 182 10.63 -12.22 3.12
CA TRP A 182 11.77 -12.80 2.42
C TRP A 182 12.42 -13.88 3.27
N VAL A 183 12.38 -15.13 2.79
CA VAL A 183 13.00 -16.28 3.44
C VAL A 183 14.38 -16.49 2.84
N GLN A 184 15.41 -16.44 3.69
CA GLN A 184 16.79 -16.64 3.31
C GLN A 184 17.35 -17.83 4.08
N ALA A 185 18.01 -18.76 3.37
CA ALA A 185 18.83 -19.80 4.01
C ALA A 185 20.14 -19.17 4.44
N SER A 186 20.61 -19.52 5.64
CA SER A 186 21.94 -19.20 6.16
C SER A 186 22.99 -20.13 5.57
#